data_e9c401394ab6cf544d9ab9b8c1b4d162
#
_entry.id   e9c401394ab6cf544d9ab9b8c1b4d162
#
_cell.length_a   1.000
_cell.length_b   1.000
_cell.length_c   1.000
_cell.angle_alpha   90.00
_cell.angle_beta   90.00
_cell.angle_gamma   90.00
#
_symmetry.space_group_name_H-M   'P 1'
#
loop_
_entity.id
_entity.type
_entity.pdbx_description
1 polymer ?
#
loop_
_entity_poly.entity_id
_entity_poly.type
_entity_poly.pdbx_seq_one_letter_code
_entity_poly.pdbx_strand_id
1 'polypeptide(L)'
;MAYRLPGGKFKTTKVTTFATYTANQKAEIDLITARNITFIKGHLKMNYTTDNSSAPTAIEDGVAKLVRNLQLQYNGGAGVPVQVLSLQQLVLYSKHLLNERIRNDQPSENTGETGDAYVDFIISPSLNPKDPQDPRYCIPGEAPTINTMKIAFQWGNEANVWDGGANAQINSAELIIDEEAGWTFGPDTTSMRNGLGVDPEGNVFMPLWLTRSEQWTGAYAGLGLAISFPTDVIVRKIFLVVKDNNGNRNDSVVSELAVRTSDNEDLFGVLDWVEAQRVSAWRLDMDPIKGCLLIDCVEDIRDPAYASKLAGIEVKKADKLYVRFSTQAAGSCDILFDCVRKVKVFE
;
A
#
# COMPACT_ATOMS: atom_id res chain seq x y z
N MET A 1 2.68 20.18 -16.34
CA MET A 1 4.00 20.82 -16.54
C MET A 1 5.06 19.78 -16.25
N ALA A 2 5.86 19.37 -17.24
CA ALA A 2 6.97 18.45 -16.96
C ALA A 2 8.04 19.20 -16.14
N TYR A 3 8.31 18.75 -14.91
CA TYR A 3 9.42 19.27 -14.12
C TYR A 3 10.73 18.96 -14.82
N ARG A 4 11.35 19.96 -15.42
CA ARG A 4 12.75 19.86 -15.87
C ARG A 4 13.65 20.22 -14.68
N LEU A 5 14.08 19.21 -13.96
CA LEU A 5 15.14 19.41 -12.98
C LEU A 5 16.50 19.52 -13.72
N PRO A 6 17.33 20.50 -13.38
CA PRO A 6 18.67 20.58 -13.95
C PRO A 6 19.44 19.27 -13.68
N GLY A 7 19.92 18.61 -14.74
CA GLY A 7 20.73 17.41 -14.66
C GLY A 7 19.99 16.07 -14.47
N GLY A 8 18.70 16.08 -14.16
CA GLY A 8 17.92 14.83 -13.99
C GLY A 8 17.27 14.34 -15.28
N LYS A 9 17.20 13.01 -15.46
CA LYS A 9 16.45 12.35 -16.55
C LYS A 9 15.45 11.39 -15.97
N PHE A 10 14.18 11.59 -16.29
CA PHE A 10 13.14 10.59 -15.98
C PHE A 10 13.23 9.44 -16.98
N LYS A 11 13.27 8.22 -16.49
CA LYS A 11 13.34 7.01 -17.30
C LYS A 11 12.28 6.03 -16.85
N THR A 12 11.59 5.49 -17.84
CA THR A 12 10.73 4.32 -17.69
C THR A 12 11.42 3.14 -18.35
N THR A 13 11.55 2.05 -17.66
CA THR A 13 12.14 0.81 -18.19
C THR A 13 11.11 -0.29 -18.07
N LYS A 14 10.77 -0.91 -19.19
CA LYS A 14 10.03 -2.16 -19.18
C LYS A 14 10.97 -3.24 -18.64
N VAL A 15 10.51 -3.95 -17.65
CA VAL A 15 11.25 -5.01 -16.97
C VAL A 15 10.42 -6.29 -17.12
N THR A 16 11.09 -7.43 -17.19
CA THR A 16 10.42 -8.72 -17.14
C THR A 16 11.14 -9.55 -16.10
N THR A 17 11.06 -9.11 -14.85
CA THR A 17 11.52 -9.89 -13.71
C THR A 17 10.33 -10.48 -12.98
N PHE A 18 10.43 -11.74 -12.59
CA PHE A 18 9.33 -12.44 -11.94
C PHE A 18 9.82 -13.42 -10.88
N ALA A 19 8.91 -13.75 -9.96
CA ALA A 19 9.08 -14.84 -9.01
C ALA A 19 7.97 -15.87 -9.23
N THR A 20 8.37 -17.14 -9.32
CA THR A 20 7.46 -18.27 -9.50
C THR A 20 6.86 -18.74 -8.19
N TYR A 21 5.64 -19.24 -8.26
CA TYR A 21 4.88 -19.76 -7.15
C TYR A 21 5.51 -21.01 -6.53
N THR A 22 5.62 -20.99 -5.24
CA THR A 22 5.83 -22.16 -4.39
C THR A 22 5.04 -21.94 -3.10
N ALA A 23 4.04 -22.78 -2.85
CA ALA A 23 3.09 -22.61 -1.74
C ALA A 23 3.80 -22.35 -0.40
N ASN A 24 3.37 -21.31 0.30
CA ASN A 24 3.86 -20.87 1.61
C ASN A 24 5.34 -20.48 1.69
N GLN A 25 6.05 -20.38 0.57
CA GLN A 25 7.47 -20.02 0.53
C GLN A 25 7.67 -18.50 0.39
N LYS A 26 8.81 -18.03 0.87
CA LYS A 26 9.27 -16.66 0.61
C LYS A 26 9.85 -16.57 -0.79
N ALA A 27 9.62 -15.44 -1.44
CA ALA A 27 10.14 -15.12 -2.76
C ALA A 27 10.65 -13.69 -2.79
N GLU A 28 11.57 -13.42 -3.72
CA GLU A 28 12.20 -12.12 -3.90
C GLU A 28 12.34 -11.80 -5.39
N ILE A 29 12.22 -10.53 -5.74
CA ILE A 29 12.45 -10.00 -7.09
C ILE A 29 13.41 -8.82 -6.96
N ASP A 30 14.57 -8.90 -7.62
CA ASP A 30 15.54 -7.82 -7.63
C ASP A 30 15.06 -6.65 -8.49
N LEU A 31 15.29 -5.44 -8.01
CA LEU A 31 14.97 -4.18 -8.68
C LEU A 31 16.24 -3.46 -9.15
N ILE A 32 16.07 -2.54 -10.10
CA ILE A 32 17.19 -1.75 -10.63
C ILE A 32 17.60 -0.68 -9.60
N THR A 33 18.83 -0.76 -9.09
CA THR A 33 19.37 0.19 -8.10
C THR A 33 19.88 1.50 -8.70
N ALA A 34 20.16 1.54 -9.99
CA ALA A 34 20.74 2.72 -10.66
C ALA A 34 19.69 3.82 -10.98
N ARG A 35 18.67 3.98 -10.13
CA ARG A 35 17.67 5.06 -10.25
C ARG A 35 16.91 5.31 -8.96
N ASN A 36 16.37 6.52 -8.87
CA ASN A 36 15.50 6.94 -7.77
C ASN A 36 14.06 6.59 -8.14
N ILE A 37 13.55 5.51 -7.54
CA ILE A 37 12.27 4.89 -7.94
C ILE A 37 11.11 5.77 -7.49
N THR A 38 10.26 6.16 -8.43
CA THR A 38 9.00 6.86 -8.18
C THR A 38 7.79 5.96 -8.38
N PHE A 39 7.94 4.89 -9.17
CA PHE A 39 6.82 4.08 -9.62
C PHE A 39 7.28 2.68 -10.04
N ILE A 40 6.53 1.67 -9.61
CA ILE A 40 6.68 0.28 -10.03
C ILE A 40 5.30 -0.23 -10.43
N LYS A 41 5.19 -0.83 -11.60
CA LYS A 41 3.99 -1.51 -12.08
C LYS A 41 4.27 -2.98 -12.27
N GLY A 42 3.33 -3.81 -11.89
CA GLY A 42 3.41 -5.24 -12.08
C GLY A 42 2.04 -5.90 -12.05
N HIS A 43 2.07 -7.21 -12.26
CA HIS A 43 0.88 -8.04 -12.17
C HIS A 43 1.19 -9.41 -11.55
N LEU A 44 0.18 -9.99 -10.95
CA LEU A 44 0.13 -11.39 -10.56
C LEU A 44 -0.66 -12.15 -11.63
N LYS A 45 -0.07 -13.19 -12.19
CA LYS A 45 -0.75 -14.17 -13.04
C LYS A 45 -0.88 -15.46 -12.28
N MET A 46 -2.08 -16.07 -12.26
CA MET A 46 -2.35 -17.36 -11.64
C MET A 46 -3.09 -18.25 -12.62
N ASN A 47 -2.58 -19.45 -12.86
CA ASN A 47 -3.29 -20.52 -13.55
C ASN A 47 -3.80 -21.54 -12.53
N TYR A 48 -5.05 -21.97 -12.68
CA TYR A 48 -5.72 -22.84 -11.71
C TYR A 48 -6.59 -23.88 -12.38
N THR A 49 -6.93 -24.92 -11.62
CA THR A 49 -7.93 -25.92 -11.98
C THR A 49 -8.85 -26.17 -10.78
N THR A 50 -10.15 -26.13 -11.00
CA THR A 50 -11.17 -26.48 -10.00
C THR A 50 -11.45 -27.99 -10.01
N ASP A 51 -11.93 -28.52 -8.87
CA ASP A 51 -12.28 -29.93 -8.75
C ASP A 51 -13.46 -30.29 -9.68
N ASN A 52 -13.40 -31.50 -10.23
CA ASN A 52 -14.47 -32.05 -11.08
C ASN A 52 -15.69 -32.51 -10.28
N SER A 53 -15.57 -32.72 -8.98
CA SER A 53 -16.62 -33.32 -8.13
C SER A 53 -17.43 -32.29 -7.33
N SER A 54 -16.84 -31.15 -6.99
CA SER A 54 -17.53 -30.11 -6.23
C SER A 54 -17.06 -28.72 -6.61
N ALA A 55 -17.98 -27.76 -6.64
CA ALA A 55 -17.67 -26.37 -6.93
C ALA A 55 -16.94 -25.73 -5.74
N PRO A 56 -15.81 -25.05 -5.96
CA PRO A 56 -15.16 -24.25 -4.91
C PRO A 56 -15.94 -22.94 -4.68
N THR A 57 -15.78 -22.34 -3.50
CA THR A 57 -16.24 -20.99 -3.23
C THR A 57 -15.06 -20.04 -3.26
N ALA A 58 -15.04 -19.08 -4.16
CA ALA A 58 -13.96 -18.10 -4.24
C ALA A 58 -14.00 -17.12 -3.06
N ILE A 59 -12.85 -16.88 -2.45
CA ILE A 59 -12.70 -15.83 -1.43
C ILE A 59 -12.66 -14.47 -2.12
N GLU A 60 -13.37 -13.48 -1.60
CA GLU A 60 -13.33 -12.10 -2.10
C GLU A 60 -11.86 -11.60 -2.17
N ASP A 61 -11.43 -11.13 -3.35
CA ASP A 61 -10.04 -10.75 -3.66
C ASP A 61 -9.01 -11.88 -3.42
N GLY A 62 -9.42 -13.15 -3.50
CA GLY A 62 -8.59 -14.31 -3.13
C GLY A 62 -7.29 -14.39 -3.92
N VAL A 63 -7.30 -14.11 -5.22
CA VAL A 63 -6.08 -14.10 -6.05
C VAL A 63 -5.08 -13.08 -5.51
N ALA A 64 -5.53 -11.88 -5.15
CA ALA A 64 -4.66 -10.87 -4.57
C ALA A 64 -4.17 -11.25 -3.15
N LYS A 65 -4.92 -12.08 -2.41
CA LYS A 65 -4.51 -12.61 -1.10
C LYS A 65 -3.43 -13.69 -1.19
N LEU A 66 -3.15 -14.22 -2.38
CA LEU A 66 -2.09 -15.21 -2.62
C LEU A 66 -0.69 -14.63 -2.35
N VAL A 67 -0.49 -13.33 -2.50
CA VAL A 67 0.78 -12.65 -2.17
C VAL A 67 0.62 -11.93 -0.84
N ARG A 68 1.42 -12.33 0.16
CA ARG A 68 1.36 -11.85 1.55
C ARG A 68 2.66 -11.19 1.96
N ASN A 69 2.57 -10.26 2.92
CA ASN A 69 3.74 -9.59 3.52
C ASN A 69 4.69 -8.98 2.48
N LEU A 70 4.11 -8.29 1.46
CA LEU A 70 4.90 -7.69 0.41
C LEU A 70 5.66 -6.48 0.96
N GLN A 71 6.96 -6.46 0.72
CA GLN A 71 7.87 -5.42 1.17
C GLN A 71 8.79 -5.00 0.02
N LEU A 72 8.93 -3.70 -0.18
CA LEU A 72 10.04 -3.16 -0.93
C LEU A 72 11.17 -2.93 0.08
N GLN A 73 12.34 -3.49 -0.19
CA GLN A 73 13.48 -3.47 0.72
C GLN A 73 14.72 -2.94 0.02
N TYR A 74 15.62 -2.29 0.76
CA TYR A 74 16.96 -1.99 0.31
C TYR A 74 18.00 -2.53 1.30
N ASN A 75 19.22 -2.78 0.83
CA ASN A 75 20.36 -3.25 1.60
C ASN A 75 20.04 -4.49 2.47
N GLY A 76 19.41 -5.50 1.86
CA GLY A 76 19.09 -6.76 2.54
C GLY A 76 18.06 -6.63 3.68
N GLY A 77 17.20 -5.61 3.63
CA GLY A 77 16.19 -5.36 4.66
C GLY A 77 16.61 -4.36 5.74
N ALA A 78 17.78 -3.70 5.59
CA ALA A 78 18.18 -2.60 6.47
C ALA A 78 17.19 -1.42 6.40
N GLY A 79 16.47 -1.26 5.27
CA GLY A 79 15.35 -0.33 5.14
C GLY A 79 14.19 -0.96 4.37
N VAL A 80 12.98 -0.67 4.83
CA VAL A 80 11.72 -1.14 4.24
C VAL A 80 10.79 0.06 4.02
N PRO A 81 10.95 0.77 2.88
CA PRO A 81 10.13 1.94 2.59
C PRO A 81 8.66 1.60 2.27
N VAL A 82 8.38 0.40 1.79
CA VAL A 82 7.02 -0.05 1.51
C VAL A 82 6.79 -1.40 2.17
N GLN A 83 5.74 -1.46 2.99
CA GLN A 83 5.26 -2.70 3.59
C GLN A 83 3.75 -2.75 3.51
N VAL A 84 3.21 -3.82 2.91
CA VAL A 84 1.77 -4.12 2.88
C VAL A 84 1.52 -5.55 3.35
N LEU A 85 0.37 -5.78 3.97
CA LEU A 85 0.01 -7.10 4.52
C LEU A 85 -0.25 -8.13 3.42
N SER A 86 -0.80 -7.67 2.29
CA SER A 86 -1.10 -8.51 1.13
C SER A 86 -1.15 -7.67 -0.13
N LEU A 87 -1.09 -8.32 -1.28
CA LEU A 87 -1.33 -7.65 -2.56
C LEU A 87 -2.76 -7.09 -2.64
N GLN A 88 -3.75 -7.70 -1.97
CA GLN A 88 -5.10 -7.15 -1.83
C GLN A 88 -5.08 -5.71 -1.31
N GLN A 89 -4.36 -5.47 -0.21
CA GLN A 89 -4.26 -4.13 0.38
C GLN A 89 -3.65 -3.13 -0.61
N LEU A 90 -2.59 -3.54 -1.31
CA LEU A 90 -1.94 -2.72 -2.33
C LEU A 90 -2.86 -2.41 -3.52
N VAL A 91 -3.57 -3.41 -4.04
CA VAL A 91 -4.52 -3.25 -5.15
C VAL A 91 -5.64 -2.27 -4.79
N LEU A 92 -6.24 -2.46 -3.61
CA LEU A 92 -7.32 -1.59 -3.14
C LEU A 92 -6.83 -0.16 -2.89
N TYR A 93 -5.63 0.00 -2.31
CA TYR A 93 -5.01 1.31 -2.13
C TYR A 93 -4.69 1.97 -3.46
N SER A 94 -4.14 1.22 -4.42
CA SER A 94 -3.84 1.72 -5.76
C SER A 94 -5.09 2.20 -6.50
N LYS A 95 -6.21 1.50 -6.35
CA LYS A 95 -7.51 1.93 -6.91
C LYS A 95 -7.95 3.28 -6.35
N HIS A 96 -7.77 3.51 -5.06
CA HIS A 96 -8.12 4.78 -4.43
C HIS A 96 -7.19 5.93 -4.82
N LEU A 97 -5.88 5.66 -4.93
CA LEU A 97 -4.90 6.69 -5.24
C LEU A 97 -4.95 7.18 -6.68
N LEU A 98 -5.11 6.24 -7.60
CA LEU A 98 -4.88 6.50 -9.02
C LEU A 98 -6.19 6.61 -9.81
N ASN A 99 -7.33 6.28 -9.17
CA ASN A 99 -8.63 6.16 -9.86
C ASN A 99 -8.50 5.35 -11.17
N GLU A 100 -7.61 4.36 -11.19
CA GLU A 100 -7.34 3.53 -12.34
C GLU A 100 -8.15 2.24 -12.29
N ARG A 101 -8.51 1.73 -13.47
CA ARG A 101 -9.10 0.40 -13.63
C ARG A 101 -7.99 -0.65 -13.43
N ILE A 102 -7.71 -0.94 -12.17
CA ILE A 102 -6.79 -2.01 -11.79
C ILE A 102 -7.52 -3.34 -11.88
N ARG A 103 -6.98 -4.24 -12.66
CA ARG A 103 -7.52 -5.59 -12.82
C ARG A 103 -7.38 -6.36 -11.50
N ASN A 104 -8.45 -7.02 -11.10
CA ASN A 104 -8.49 -7.86 -9.90
C ASN A 104 -9.51 -8.97 -10.16
N ASP A 105 -9.06 -10.00 -10.88
CA ASP A 105 -9.89 -11.12 -11.29
C ASP A 105 -10.24 -12.01 -10.09
N GLN A 106 -11.43 -12.56 -10.11
CA GLN A 106 -11.83 -13.67 -9.26
C GLN A 106 -11.63 -14.98 -10.02
N PRO A 107 -11.21 -16.07 -9.37
CA PRO A 107 -11.15 -17.37 -10.00
C PRO A 107 -12.58 -17.93 -10.18
N SER A 108 -12.70 -18.91 -11.04
CA SER A 108 -13.98 -19.58 -11.26
C SER A 108 -14.45 -20.37 -10.05
N GLU A 109 -15.76 -20.42 -9.88
CA GLU A 109 -16.48 -21.27 -8.91
C GLU A 109 -17.11 -22.51 -9.59
N ASN A 110 -16.91 -22.69 -10.90
CA ASN A 110 -17.43 -23.85 -11.61
C ASN A 110 -16.58 -25.10 -11.35
N THR A 111 -17.19 -26.28 -11.43
CA THR A 111 -16.48 -27.57 -11.33
C THR A 111 -15.69 -27.86 -12.60
N GLY A 112 -14.49 -28.42 -12.47
CA GLY A 112 -13.68 -28.92 -13.57
C GLY A 112 -13.16 -27.87 -14.54
N GLU A 113 -13.14 -26.60 -14.13
CA GLU A 113 -12.68 -25.51 -14.97
C GLU A 113 -11.17 -25.24 -14.76
N THR A 114 -10.45 -25.07 -15.87
CA THR A 114 -9.08 -24.57 -15.88
C THR A 114 -9.07 -23.17 -16.46
N GLY A 115 -8.44 -22.22 -15.77
CA GLY A 115 -8.43 -20.83 -16.18
C GLY A 115 -7.23 -20.04 -15.69
N ASP A 116 -7.11 -18.82 -16.18
CA ASP A 116 -6.15 -17.82 -15.72
C ASP A 116 -6.87 -16.68 -15.00
N ALA A 117 -6.28 -16.21 -13.92
CA ALA A 117 -6.70 -15.00 -13.20
C ALA A 117 -5.53 -14.04 -13.07
N TYR A 118 -5.82 -12.73 -13.17
CA TYR A 118 -4.81 -11.68 -13.17
C TYR A 118 -5.15 -10.60 -12.14
N VAL A 119 -4.14 -10.09 -11.48
CA VAL A 119 -4.24 -8.96 -10.56
C VAL A 119 -3.14 -7.96 -10.86
N ASP A 120 -3.51 -6.75 -11.30
CA ASP A 120 -2.55 -5.68 -11.52
C ASP A 120 -2.30 -4.92 -10.21
N PHE A 121 -1.09 -4.39 -10.05
CA PHE A 121 -0.74 -3.55 -8.91
C PHE A 121 0.24 -2.45 -9.29
N ILE A 122 0.21 -1.39 -8.49
CA ILE A 122 1.08 -0.24 -8.64
C ILE A 122 1.65 0.12 -7.26
N ILE A 123 2.96 0.25 -7.18
CA ILE A 123 3.63 0.84 -6.03
C ILE A 123 4.09 2.23 -6.48
N SER A 124 3.39 3.26 -6.01
CA SER A 124 3.75 4.66 -6.25
C SER A 124 4.11 5.33 -4.93
N PRO A 125 5.36 5.23 -4.49
CA PRO A 125 5.79 5.83 -3.24
C PRO A 125 5.87 7.36 -3.30
N SER A 126 5.76 7.95 -4.48
CA SER A 126 5.71 9.41 -4.62
C SER A 126 4.56 10.02 -3.83
N LEU A 127 4.80 11.15 -3.21
CA LEU A 127 3.81 11.88 -2.43
C LEU A 127 2.66 12.46 -3.27
N ASN A 128 2.86 12.58 -4.56
CA ASN A 128 1.82 13.00 -5.48
C ASN A 128 1.50 11.87 -6.45
N PRO A 129 0.50 11.03 -6.16
CA PRO A 129 0.13 9.94 -7.05
C PRO A 129 -0.39 10.43 -8.41
N LYS A 130 -0.88 11.68 -8.50
CA LYS A 130 -1.26 12.33 -9.76
C LYS A 130 -0.03 12.85 -10.54
N ASP A 131 1.14 12.94 -9.90
CA ASP A 131 2.42 13.26 -10.53
C ASP A 131 3.50 12.30 -10.01
N PRO A 132 3.51 11.06 -10.52
CA PRO A 132 4.51 10.05 -10.13
C PRO A 132 5.93 10.42 -10.55
N GLN A 133 6.12 11.57 -11.18
CA GLN A 133 7.41 12.06 -11.64
C GLN A 133 8.10 12.99 -10.63
N ASP A 134 7.50 13.28 -9.45
CA ASP A 134 8.16 14.14 -8.46
C ASP A 134 9.36 13.42 -7.80
N PRO A 135 10.61 13.85 -8.07
CA PRO A 135 11.80 13.17 -7.55
C PRO A 135 12.07 13.39 -6.06
N ARG A 136 11.42 14.36 -5.44
CA ARG A 136 11.69 14.75 -4.05
C ARG A 136 11.23 13.73 -3.02
N TYR A 137 10.38 12.79 -3.46
CA TYR A 137 9.73 11.81 -2.60
C TYR A 137 9.84 10.39 -3.15
N CYS A 138 10.87 10.15 -3.97
CA CYS A 138 11.18 8.83 -4.50
C CYS A 138 11.96 7.98 -3.48
N ILE A 139 12.11 6.71 -3.78
CA ILE A 139 13.08 5.85 -3.10
C ILE A 139 14.44 6.11 -3.73
N PRO A 140 15.41 6.66 -3.00
CA PRO A 140 16.65 7.20 -3.57
C PRO A 140 17.66 6.10 -3.91
N GLY A 141 17.38 5.26 -4.90
CA GLY A 141 18.21 4.11 -5.29
C GLY A 141 19.61 4.45 -5.78
N GLU A 142 19.84 5.68 -6.27
CA GLU A 142 21.18 6.17 -6.63
C GLU A 142 21.98 6.69 -5.43
N ALA A 143 21.35 6.79 -4.22
CA ALA A 143 22.08 7.27 -3.04
C ALA A 143 23.25 6.34 -2.70
N PRO A 144 24.43 6.88 -2.32
CA PRO A 144 25.63 6.08 -2.07
C PRO A 144 25.47 4.98 -1.01
N THR A 145 24.50 5.14 -0.11
CA THR A 145 24.21 4.17 0.95
C THR A 145 23.28 3.04 0.52
N ILE A 146 22.70 3.09 -0.70
CA ILE A 146 21.75 2.08 -1.19
C ILE A 146 22.43 1.25 -2.30
N ASN A 147 22.75 0.00 -1.98
CA ASN A 147 23.46 -0.90 -2.89
C ASN A 147 22.57 -1.94 -3.56
N THR A 148 21.48 -2.31 -2.89
CA THR A 148 20.54 -3.33 -3.39
C THR A 148 19.10 -2.91 -3.11
N MET A 149 18.20 -3.21 -4.02
CA MET A 149 16.75 -3.06 -3.83
C MET A 149 16.05 -4.31 -4.33
N LYS A 150 15.00 -4.73 -3.62
CA LYS A 150 14.19 -5.89 -4.00
C LYS A 150 12.76 -5.76 -3.49
N ILE A 151 11.84 -6.47 -4.12
CA ILE A 151 10.54 -6.79 -3.57
C ILE A 151 10.64 -8.18 -2.95
N ALA A 152 10.37 -8.27 -1.65
CA ALA A 152 10.30 -9.52 -0.90
C ALA A 152 8.86 -9.77 -0.47
N PHE A 153 8.38 -11.02 -0.55
CA PHE A 153 7.03 -11.38 -0.16
C PHE A 153 6.94 -12.86 0.20
N GLN A 154 5.78 -13.29 0.63
CA GLN A 154 5.48 -14.69 0.90
C GLN A 154 4.30 -15.14 0.05
N TRP A 155 4.44 -16.26 -0.65
CA TRP A 155 3.34 -16.95 -1.27
C TRP A 155 2.36 -17.49 -0.23
N GLY A 156 1.07 -17.44 -0.53
CA GLY A 156 0.04 -18.19 0.17
C GLY A 156 -0.15 -19.58 -0.43
N ASN A 157 -1.36 -20.08 -0.32
CA ASN A 157 -1.78 -21.36 -0.91
C ASN A 157 -3.26 -21.27 -1.35
N GLU A 158 -3.83 -22.39 -1.78
CA GLU A 158 -5.20 -22.49 -2.26
C GLU A 158 -6.24 -21.97 -1.26
N ALA A 159 -6.01 -22.14 0.04
CA ALA A 159 -6.91 -21.63 1.10
C ALA A 159 -6.93 -20.10 1.22
N ASN A 160 -6.03 -19.39 0.56
CA ASN A 160 -6.10 -17.92 0.45
C ASN A 160 -7.01 -17.49 -0.71
N VAL A 161 -7.25 -18.37 -1.68
CA VAL A 161 -7.98 -18.10 -2.92
C VAL A 161 -9.41 -18.64 -2.86
N TRP A 162 -9.60 -19.84 -2.31
CA TRP A 162 -10.89 -20.48 -2.18
C TRP A 162 -11.16 -20.88 -0.72
N ASP A 163 -12.42 -20.86 -0.33
CA ASP A 163 -12.84 -21.31 1.00
C ASP A 163 -12.51 -22.79 1.19
N GLY A 164 -11.75 -23.07 2.27
CA GLY A 164 -11.24 -24.40 2.55
C GLY A 164 -10.15 -24.92 1.59
N GLY A 165 -10.02 -24.37 0.39
CA GLY A 165 -9.00 -24.71 -0.62
C GLY A 165 -9.03 -26.14 -1.19
N ALA A 166 -9.89 -27.01 -0.67
CA ALA A 166 -9.86 -28.46 -0.95
C ALA A 166 -10.31 -28.81 -2.38
N ASN A 167 -11.08 -27.94 -3.03
CA ASN A 167 -11.76 -28.20 -4.30
C ASN A 167 -11.12 -27.47 -5.48
N ALA A 168 -9.91 -26.94 -5.30
CA ALA A 168 -9.21 -26.22 -6.35
C ALA A 168 -7.70 -26.32 -6.16
N GLN A 169 -6.96 -26.13 -7.24
CA GLN A 169 -5.51 -26.28 -7.30
C GLN A 169 -4.89 -25.10 -8.06
N ILE A 170 -3.83 -24.54 -7.51
CA ILE A 170 -3.00 -23.58 -8.23
C ILE A 170 -1.96 -24.34 -9.02
N ASN A 171 -2.10 -24.38 -10.35
CA ASN A 171 -1.15 -25.05 -11.23
C ASN A 171 0.16 -24.29 -11.34
N SER A 172 0.08 -22.96 -11.44
CA SER A 172 1.22 -22.05 -11.43
C SER A 172 0.78 -20.64 -11.04
N ALA A 173 1.69 -19.86 -10.45
CA ALA A 173 1.52 -18.42 -10.35
C ALA A 173 2.86 -17.70 -10.49
N GLU A 174 2.81 -16.47 -10.98
CA GLU A 174 3.97 -15.63 -11.18
C GLU A 174 3.64 -14.17 -10.75
N LEU A 175 4.46 -13.60 -9.88
CA LEU A 175 4.44 -12.17 -9.61
C LEU A 175 5.46 -11.52 -10.52
N ILE A 176 5.01 -10.63 -11.40
CA ILE A 176 5.80 -10.05 -12.49
C ILE A 176 5.91 -8.55 -12.28
N ILE A 177 7.11 -8.00 -12.41
CA ILE A 177 7.34 -6.56 -12.52
C ILE A 177 7.45 -6.22 -13.98
N ASP A 178 6.49 -5.41 -14.46
CA ASP A 178 6.41 -5.01 -15.88
C ASP A 178 7.19 -3.74 -16.17
N GLU A 179 7.20 -2.82 -15.21
CA GLU A 179 7.74 -1.50 -15.42
C GLU A 179 8.30 -0.90 -14.12
N GLU A 180 9.48 -0.32 -14.22
CA GLU A 180 10.06 0.53 -13.21
C GLU A 180 10.30 1.93 -13.79
N ALA A 181 9.87 2.96 -13.08
CA ALA A 181 10.08 4.33 -13.48
C ALA A 181 10.74 5.15 -12.36
N GLY A 182 11.57 6.08 -12.76
CA GLY A 182 12.27 6.92 -11.80
C GLY A 182 13.24 7.89 -12.43
N TRP A 183 13.87 8.68 -11.59
CA TRP A 183 14.85 9.69 -11.98
C TRP A 183 16.27 9.15 -11.89
N THR A 184 17.10 9.53 -12.86
CA THR A 184 18.56 9.35 -12.79
C THR A 184 19.22 10.70 -12.85
N PHE A 185 20.13 10.98 -11.92
CA PHE A 185 20.93 12.20 -11.88
C PHE A 185 22.38 11.93 -12.33
N GLY A 186 22.75 10.65 -12.48
CA GLY A 186 24.10 10.24 -12.85
C GLY A 186 25.11 10.44 -11.71
N PRO A 187 26.41 10.42 -12.00
CA PRO A 187 27.46 10.45 -10.99
C PRO A 187 27.66 11.82 -10.32
N ASP A 188 26.93 12.87 -10.78
CA ASP A 188 27.04 14.20 -10.19
C ASP A 188 26.23 14.28 -8.90
N THR A 189 26.95 14.17 -7.78
CA THR A 189 26.36 14.23 -6.43
C THR A 189 25.59 15.53 -6.18
N THR A 190 26.04 16.66 -6.75
CA THR A 190 25.36 17.96 -6.57
C THR A 190 23.99 17.98 -7.23
N SER A 191 23.90 17.51 -8.46
CA SER A 191 22.62 17.38 -9.18
C SER A 191 21.68 16.40 -8.48
N MET A 192 22.19 15.30 -7.94
CA MET A 192 21.44 14.32 -7.18
C MET A 192 20.91 14.92 -5.87
N ARG A 193 21.75 15.59 -5.08
CA ARG A 193 21.35 16.25 -3.83
C ARG A 193 20.26 17.30 -4.06
N ASN A 194 20.43 18.13 -5.08
CA ASN A 194 19.46 19.16 -5.43
C ASN A 194 18.13 18.54 -5.93
N GLY A 195 18.19 17.52 -6.79
CA GLY A 195 17.04 16.85 -7.35
C GLY A 195 16.21 16.10 -6.30
N LEU A 196 16.85 15.46 -5.34
CA LEU A 196 16.20 14.74 -4.25
C LEU A 196 15.80 15.67 -3.08
N GLY A 197 16.16 16.95 -3.11
CA GLY A 197 15.89 17.88 -2.02
C GLY A 197 16.62 17.52 -0.73
N VAL A 198 17.87 17.08 -0.85
CA VAL A 198 18.72 16.69 0.30
C VAL A 198 19.00 17.91 1.17
N ASP A 199 18.77 17.80 2.46
CA ASP A 199 19.09 18.85 3.42
C ASP A 199 20.61 18.97 3.70
N PRO A 200 21.08 20.01 4.40
CA PRO A 200 22.49 20.21 4.72
C PRO A 200 23.11 19.03 5.50
N GLU A 201 22.32 18.32 6.30
CA GLU A 201 22.75 17.19 7.10
C GLU A 201 22.81 15.87 6.31
N GLY A 202 22.42 15.87 5.04
CA GLY A 202 22.42 14.69 4.16
C GLY A 202 21.14 13.83 4.24
N ASN A 203 20.04 14.39 4.75
CA ASN A 203 18.79 13.66 4.82
C ASN A 203 17.89 13.95 3.61
N VAL A 204 17.05 12.98 3.28
CA VAL A 204 15.92 13.10 2.35
C VAL A 204 14.62 12.76 3.06
N PHE A 205 13.51 13.23 2.50
CA PHE A 205 12.18 12.75 2.89
C PHE A 205 11.84 11.55 2.04
N MET A 206 11.90 10.37 2.64
CA MET A 206 11.60 9.10 1.97
C MET A 206 10.18 8.65 2.29
N PRO A 207 9.41 8.23 1.28
CA PRO A 207 8.12 7.59 1.51
C PRO A 207 8.27 6.36 2.42
N LEU A 208 7.30 6.17 3.29
CA LEU A 208 7.26 5.06 4.23
C LEU A 208 5.82 4.57 4.37
N TRP A 209 5.53 3.40 3.81
CA TRP A 209 4.24 2.74 3.98
C TRP A 209 4.34 1.71 5.09
N LEU A 210 3.53 1.89 6.12
CA LEU A 210 3.50 1.02 7.29
C LEU A 210 2.11 0.45 7.47
N THR A 211 2.03 -0.83 7.78
CA THR A 211 0.76 -1.50 7.98
C THR A 211 0.57 -1.99 9.41
N ARG A 212 -0.68 -1.98 9.84
CA ARG A 212 -1.13 -2.60 11.08
C ARG A 212 -2.41 -3.38 10.80
N SER A 213 -2.61 -4.46 11.53
CA SER A 213 -3.86 -5.22 11.52
C SER A 213 -4.33 -5.38 12.96
N GLU A 214 -5.63 -5.21 13.16
CA GLU A 214 -6.29 -5.42 14.44
C GLU A 214 -7.51 -6.29 14.22
N GLN A 215 -7.76 -7.19 15.16
CA GLN A 215 -8.93 -8.07 15.17
C GLN A 215 -9.71 -7.89 16.46
N TRP A 216 -11.01 -8.01 16.38
CA TRP A 216 -11.90 -7.92 17.55
C TRP A 216 -13.03 -8.95 17.45
N THR A 217 -13.52 -9.37 18.63
CA THR A 217 -14.47 -10.48 18.76
C THR A 217 -15.92 -10.06 19.01
N GLY A 218 -16.21 -8.76 19.03
CA GLY A 218 -17.57 -8.27 19.33
C GLY A 218 -17.74 -6.78 19.04
N ALA A 219 -18.85 -6.24 19.46
CA ALA A 219 -19.16 -4.83 19.35
C ALA A 219 -18.43 -3.99 20.42
N TYR A 220 -17.91 -2.85 20.01
CA TYR A 220 -17.29 -1.82 20.85
C TYR A 220 -17.96 -0.47 20.61
N ALA A 221 -18.69 0.02 21.61
CA ALA A 221 -19.35 1.32 21.55
C ALA A 221 -18.40 2.47 21.94
N GLY A 222 -18.75 3.69 21.53
CA GLY A 222 -18.08 4.91 21.97
C GLY A 222 -16.63 5.00 21.58
N LEU A 223 -16.25 4.56 20.37
CA LEU A 223 -14.87 4.58 19.87
C LEU A 223 -13.89 3.79 20.77
N GLY A 224 -14.37 2.66 21.31
CA GLY A 224 -13.64 1.85 22.30
C GLY A 224 -12.44 1.08 21.73
N LEU A 225 -12.43 0.76 20.45
CA LEU A 225 -11.29 0.12 19.79
C LEU A 225 -10.28 1.17 19.32
N ALA A 226 -8.99 0.98 19.60
CA ALA A 226 -7.95 1.96 19.28
C ALA A 226 -6.74 1.30 18.60
N ILE A 227 -6.33 1.82 17.46
CA ILE A 227 -5.12 1.40 16.74
C ILE A 227 -4.13 2.55 16.73
N SER A 228 -2.93 2.34 17.26
CA SER A 228 -1.91 3.38 17.39
C SER A 228 -1.28 3.75 16.05
N PHE A 229 -0.99 5.04 15.89
CA PHE A 229 -0.19 5.56 14.78
C PHE A 229 1.29 5.11 14.87
N PRO A 230 2.00 5.04 13.74
CA PRO A 230 3.45 5.00 13.75
C PRO A 230 4.03 6.32 14.26
N THR A 231 5.22 6.29 14.85
CA THR A 231 5.90 7.48 15.41
C THR A 231 7.12 7.87 14.58
N ASP A 232 7.58 9.10 14.74
CA ASP A 232 8.71 9.71 14.02
C ASP A 232 8.47 9.74 12.50
N VAL A 233 7.24 10.05 12.11
CA VAL A 233 6.79 10.12 10.72
C VAL A 233 5.81 11.28 10.52
N ILE A 234 5.60 11.65 9.26
CA ILE A 234 4.49 12.51 8.85
C ILE A 234 3.49 11.61 8.13
N VAL A 235 2.32 11.41 8.71
CA VAL A 235 1.24 10.61 8.11
C VAL A 235 0.48 11.48 7.13
N ARG A 236 0.39 11.04 5.89
CA ARG A 236 -0.25 11.77 4.80
C ARG A 236 -1.61 11.19 4.45
N LYS A 237 -1.70 9.88 4.44
CA LYS A 237 -2.95 9.16 4.17
C LYS A 237 -3.08 7.98 5.12
N ILE A 238 -4.33 7.65 5.43
CA ILE A 238 -4.67 6.47 6.22
C ILE A 238 -5.66 5.68 5.38
N PHE A 239 -5.26 4.50 4.96
CA PHE A 239 -6.11 3.61 4.18
C PHE A 239 -6.55 2.42 5.04
N LEU A 240 -7.85 2.21 5.09
CA LEU A 240 -8.50 1.23 5.95
C LEU A 240 -9.20 0.17 5.08
N VAL A 241 -9.02 -1.10 5.45
CA VAL A 241 -9.77 -2.23 4.90
C VAL A 241 -10.44 -2.97 6.03
N VAL A 242 -11.74 -2.79 6.19
CA VAL A 242 -12.57 -3.43 7.23
C VAL A 242 -13.17 -4.72 6.69
N LYS A 243 -13.06 -5.77 7.49
CA LYS A 243 -13.51 -7.13 7.16
C LYS A 243 -14.37 -7.69 8.26
N ASP A 244 -15.32 -8.53 7.89
CA ASP A 244 -16.08 -9.34 8.83
C ASP A 244 -15.24 -10.50 9.39
N ASN A 245 -15.85 -11.32 10.25
CA ASN A 245 -15.19 -12.46 10.87
C ASN A 245 -14.79 -13.57 9.89
N ASN A 246 -15.33 -13.56 8.67
CA ASN A 246 -14.98 -14.49 7.61
C ASN A 246 -13.86 -13.93 6.69
N GLY A 247 -13.35 -12.73 6.99
CA GLY A 247 -12.31 -12.07 6.20
C GLY A 247 -12.79 -11.42 4.91
N ASN A 248 -14.12 -11.25 4.72
CA ASN A 248 -14.71 -10.54 3.60
C ASN A 248 -14.87 -9.06 3.94
N ARG A 249 -14.65 -8.18 2.96
CA ARG A 249 -14.85 -6.73 3.15
C ARG A 249 -16.29 -6.43 3.53
N ASN A 250 -16.51 -5.60 4.55
CA ASN A 250 -17.85 -5.37 5.08
C ASN A 250 -18.01 -3.97 5.69
N ASP A 251 -19.03 -3.24 5.24
CA ASP A 251 -19.35 -1.89 5.72
C ASP A 251 -20.15 -1.87 7.02
N SER A 252 -20.77 -3.00 7.40
CA SER A 252 -21.63 -3.08 8.59
C SER A 252 -20.87 -3.38 9.89
N VAL A 253 -19.57 -3.64 9.82
CA VAL A 253 -18.76 -4.03 11.00
C VAL A 253 -18.36 -2.83 11.83
N VAL A 254 -18.06 -1.69 11.16
CA VAL A 254 -17.71 -0.42 11.79
C VAL A 254 -18.85 0.57 11.56
N SER A 255 -19.25 1.30 12.60
CA SER A 255 -20.27 2.36 12.49
C SER A 255 -19.66 3.76 12.47
N GLU A 256 -18.62 3.97 13.26
CA GLU A 256 -17.99 5.28 13.43
C GLU A 256 -16.49 5.13 13.57
N LEU A 257 -15.77 6.17 13.18
CA LEU A 257 -14.34 6.29 13.40
C LEU A 257 -13.94 7.72 13.75
N ALA A 258 -12.81 7.85 14.45
CA ALA A 258 -12.18 9.14 14.72
C ALA A 258 -10.66 8.96 14.77
N VAL A 259 -9.93 10.04 14.45
CA VAL A 259 -8.50 10.16 14.74
C VAL A 259 -8.36 11.02 15.99
N ARG A 260 -7.82 10.42 17.08
CA ARG A 260 -7.76 11.04 18.41
C ARG A 260 -6.36 11.05 19.01
N THR A 261 -6.09 12.10 19.79
CA THR A 261 -4.97 12.13 20.73
C THR A 261 -5.25 11.24 21.94
N SER A 262 -4.23 11.01 22.78
CA SER A 262 -4.40 10.35 24.08
C SER A 262 -5.39 11.05 25.01
N ASP A 263 -5.54 12.36 24.86
CA ASP A 263 -6.40 13.20 25.71
C ASP A 263 -7.83 13.31 25.14
N ASN A 264 -8.17 12.43 24.18
CA ASN A 264 -9.46 12.35 23.48
C ASN A 264 -9.84 13.59 22.64
N GLU A 265 -8.86 14.36 22.20
CA GLU A 265 -9.07 15.42 21.25
C GLU A 265 -9.19 14.84 19.83
N ASP A 266 -10.27 15.18 19.13
CA ASP A 266 -10.53 14.72 17.76
C ASP A 266 -9.83 15.64 16.75
N LEU A 267 -9.00 15.05 15.87
CA LEU A 267 -8.32 15.81 14.82
C LEU A 267 -9.24 16.12 13.62
N PHE A 268 -10.19 15.24 13.33
CA PHE A 268 -11.14 15.37 12.20
C PHE A 268 -12.61 15.30 12.62
N GLY A 269 -12.89 15.21 13.92
CA GLY A 269 -14.21 14.89 14.45
C GLY A 269 -14.52 13.37 14.35
N VAL A 270 -15.73 13.02 14.80
CA VAL A 270 -16.26 11.66 14.66
C VAL A 270 -16.92 11.54 13.30
N LEU A 271 -16.52 10.55 12.53
CA LEU A 271 -17.01 10.28 11.19
C LEU A 271 -17.92 9.04 11.22
N ASP A 272 -19.13 9.14 10.68
CA ASP A 272 -19.92 7.96 10.31
C ASP A 272 -19.19 7.20 9.18
N TRP A 273 -19.13 5.87 9.29
CA TRP A 273 -18.35 5.04 8.35
C TRP A 273 -18.82 5.18 6.91
N VAL A 274 -20.13 5.06 6.68
CA VAL A 274 -20.70 5.08 5.33
C VAL A 274 -20.57 6.47 4.72
N GLU A 275 -20.80 7.52 5.52
CA GLU A 275 -20.67 8.91 5.06
C GLU A 275 -19.21 9.23 4.73
N ALA A 276 -18.26 8.80 5.55
CA ALA A 276 -16.84 8.98 5.30
C ALA A 276 -16.38 8.30 4.00
N GLN A 277 -16.86 7.07 3.73
CA GLN A 277 -16.59 6.40 2.46
C GLN A 277 -17.15 7.18 1.26
N ARG A 278 -18.38 7.68 1.35
CA ARG A 278 -19.01 8.48 0.27
C ARG A 278 -18.24 9.77 0.00
N VAL A 279 -17.84 10.48 1.06
CA VAL A 279 -17.06 11.72 0.93
C VAL A 279 -15.69 11.44 0.32
N SER A 280 -15.01 10.39 0.76
CA SER A 280 -13.70 9.97 0.20
C SER A 280 -13.83 9.60 -1.27
N ALA A 281 -14.81 8.79 -1.64
CA ALA A 281 -15.04 8.36 -3.01
C ALA A 281 -15.41 9.53 -3.93
N TRP A 282 -16.27 10.45 -3.46
CA TRP A 282 -16.62 11.66 -4.21
C TRP A 282 -15.39 12.55 -4.50
N ARG A 283 -14.49 12.72 -3.53
CA ARG A 283 -13.24 13.49 -3.73
C ARG A 283 -12.33 12.86 -4.79
N LEU A 284 -12.38 11.55 -4.92
CA LEU A 284 -11.56 10.78 -5.85
C LEU A 284 -12.24 10.52 -7.20
N ASP A 285 -13.47 11.02 -7.38
CA ASP A 285 -14.31 10.78 -8.57
C ASP A 285 -14.47 9.28 -8.88
N MET A 286 -14.79 8.50 -7.87
CA MET A 286 -14.97 7.05 -7.95
C MET A 286 -16.16 6.58 -7.11
N ASP A 287 -16.62 5.34 -7.36
CA ASP A 287 -17.59 4.70 -6.49
C ASP A 287 -16.97 4.19 -5.18
N PRO A 288 -17.67 4.26 -4.04
CA PRO A 288 -17.20 3.69 -2.79
C PRO A 288 -16.88 2.19 -2.94
N ILE A 289 -15.71 1.79 -2.49
CA ILE A 289 -15.32 0.37 -2.45
C ILE A 289 -15.74 -0.20 -1.10
N LYS A 290 -16.56 -1.24 -1.11
CA LYS A 290 -17.05 -1.93 0.09
C LYS A 290 -15.91 -2.25 1.06
N GLY A 291 -16.09 -1.91 2.34
CA GLY A 291 -15.13 -2.15 3.41
C GLY A 291 -13.85 -1.30 3.33
N CYS A 292 -13.75 -0.33 2.41
CA CYS A 292 -12.55 0.48 2.23
C CYS A 292 -12.82 1.95 2.50
N LEU A 293 -11.86 2.63 3.14
CA LEU A 293 -11.89 4.07 3.37
C LEU A 293 -10.48 4.65 3.24
N LEU A 294 -10.34 5.75 2.51
CA LEU A 294 -9.14 6.57 2.47
C LEU A 294 -9.39 7.90 3.19
N ILE A 295 -8.60 8.19 4.22
CA ILE A 295 -8.54 9.48 4.88
C ILE A 295 -7.32 10.22 4.35
N ASP A 296 -7.52 11.38 3.74
CA ASP A 296 -6.44 12.22 3.22
C ASP A 296 -6.07 13.30 4.24
N CYS A 297 -5.02 13.06 4.99
CA CYS A 297 -4.53 13.98 6.01
C CYS A 297 -3.90 15.27 5.43
N VAL A 298 -3.69 15.33 4.12
CA VAL A 298 -3.11 16.49 3.44
C VAL A 298 -4.18 17.49 3.02
N GLU A 299 -5.30 17.00 2.48
CA GLU A 299 -6.37 17.86 1.96
C GLU A 299 -7.25 18.45 3.07
N ASP A 300 -7.37 17.74 4.19
CA ASP A 300 -8.18 18.18 5.32
C ASP A 300 -7.48 19.21 6.21
N ILE A 301 -6.15 19.32 6.13
CA ILE A 301 -5.37 20.37 6.78
C ILE A 301 -5.23 21.55 5.82
N ARG A 302 -6.19 22.45 5.85
CA ARG A 302 -6.23 23.66 4.99
C ARG A 302 -5.32 24.80 5.43
N ASP A 303 -4.27 24.55 6.20
CA ASP A 303 -3.33 25.61 6.57
C ASP A 303 -2.34 25.86 5.43
N PRO A 304 -2.38 27.02 4.75
CA PRO A 304 -1.47 27.36 3.66
C PRO A 304 0.02 27.33 4.05
N ALA A 305 0.33 27.49 5.34
CA ALA A 305 1.71 27.43 5.83
C ALA A 305 2.30 26.01 5.75
N TYR A 306 1.48 24.97 5.80
CA TYR A 306 1.88 23.57 5.68
C TYR A 306 1.69 23.00 4.28
N ALA A 307 0.91 23.67 3.43
CA ALA A 307 0.58 23.19 2.08
C ALA A 307 1.78 23.11 1.13
N SER A 308 2.90 23.72 1.47
CA SER A 308 3.99 23.90 0.49
C SER A 308 5.00 22.76 0.41
N LYS A 309 5.20 21.89 1.40
CA LYS A 309 6.25 20.84 1.33
C LYS A 309 5.98 19.53 2.08
N LEU A 310 5.24 19.49 3.18
CA LEU A 310 5.14 18.32 4.07
C LEU A 310 3.77 18.22 4.74
N ALA A 311 2.70 18.53 4.01
CA ALA A 311 1.34 18.45 4.54
C ALA A 311 1.03 17.02 5.06
N GLY A 312 0.42 16.92 6.22
CA GLY A 312 0.09 15.68 6.89
C GLY A 312 0.11 15.84 8.41
N ILE A 313 -0.13 14.77 9.13
CA ILE A 313 -0.06 14.73 10.60
C ILE A 313 1.36 14.35 11.03
N GLU A 314 2.10 15.28 11.61
CA GLU A 314 3.41 14.98 12.21
C GLU A 314 3.21 14.22 13.51
N VAL A 315 3.71 13.00 13.61
CA VAL A 315 3.63 12.15 14.81
C VAL A 315 5.02 11.99 15.40
N LYS A 316 5.29 12.71 16.48
CA LYS A 316 6.57 12.61 17.21
C LYS A 316 6.58 11.38 18.11
N LYS A 317 7.76 10.96 18.56
CA LYS A 317 7.92 9.80 19.44
C LYS A 317 7.13 9.89 20.76
N ALA A 318 6.92 11.10 21.26
CA ALA A 318 6.15 11.34 22.46
C ALA A 318 4.64 11.38 22.24
N ASP A 319 4.20 11.54 20.98
CA ASP A 319 2.79 11.70 20.66
C ASP A 319 2.09 10.34 20.70
N LYS A 320 0.87 10.34 21.24
CA LYS A 320 0.00 9.17 21.29
C LYS A 320 -1.24 9.47 20.47
N LEU A 321 -1.19 9.11 19.20
CA LEU A 321 -2.31 9.21 18.27
C LEU A 321 -2.90 7.85 17.96
N TYR A 322 -4.21 7.80 17.76
CA TYR A 322 -4.97 6.58 17.51
C TYR A 322 -6.02 6.79 16.43
N VAL A 323 -6.21 5.79 15.57
CA VAL A 323 -7.48 5.61 14.87
C VAL A 323 -8.38 4.83 15.81
N ARG A 324 -9.54 5.38 16.14
CA ARG A 324 -10.52 4.76 17.05
C ARG A 324 -11.79 4.40 16.30
N PHE A 325 -12.41 3.30 16.70
CA PHE A 325 -13.60 2.77 16.07
C PHE A 325 -14.70 2.45 17.09
N SER A 326 -15.96 2.69 16.67
CA SER A 326 -17.13 2.00 17.19
C SER A 326 -17.46 0.84 16.25
N THR A 327 -17.57 -0.38 16.79
CA THR A 327 -17.85 -1.57 15.99
C THR A 327 -19.18 -2.18 16.37
N GLN A 328 -19.88 -2.77 15.41
CA GLN A 328 -21.21 -3.39 15.58
C GLN A 328 -21.15 -4.92 15.63
N ALA A 329 -20.10 -5.52 15.13
CA ALA A 329 -19.88 -6.96 15.05
C ALA A 329 -18.42 -7.31 15.16
N ALA A 330 -18.12 -8.59 15.35
CA ALA A 330 -16.75 -9.13 15.25
C ALA A 330 -16.17 -8.91 13.86
N GLY A 331 -14.89 -8.65 13.78
CA GLY A 331 -14.21 -8.38 12.51
C GLY A 331 -12.74 -8.02 12.66
N SER A 332 -12.18 -7.43 11.62
CA SER A 332 -10.81 -6.94 11.58
C SER A 332 -10.67 -5.68 10.73
N CYS A 333 -9.61 -4.93 10.96
CA CYS A 333 -9.22 -3.81 10.13
C CYS A 333 -7.72 -3.88 9.80
N ASP A 334 -7.41 -3.84 8.52
CA ASP A 334 -6.05 -3.65 8.04
C ASP A 334 -5.86 -2.17 7.72
N ILE A 335 -4.89 -1.53 8.36
CA ILE A 335 -4.58 -0.12 8.16
C ILE A 335 -3.24 0.00 7.46
N LEU A 336 -3.21 0.80 6.39
CA LEU A 336 -2.00 1.28 5.75
C LEU A 336 -1.84 2.76 6.08
N PHE A 337 -0.74 3.11 6.73
CA PHE A 337 -0.30 4.48 6.92
C PHE A 337 0.68 4.84 5.79
N ASP A 338 0.27 5.74 4.91
CA ASP A 338 1.15 6.35 3.92
C ASP A 338 1.82 7.56 4.57
N CYS A 339 3.09 7.42 4.82
CA CYS A 339 3.89 8.36 5.59
C CYS A 339 5.09 8.85 4.81
N VAL A 340 5.73 9.87 5.37
CA VAL A 340 7.06 10.33 4.98
C VAL A 340 7.96 10.32 6.20
N ARG A 341 9.18 9.86 6.02
CA ARG A 341 10.20 9.87 7.06
C ARG A 341 11.47 10.55 6.59
N LYS A 342 12.06 11.34 7.47
CA LYS A 342 13.38 11.91 7.25
C LYS A 342 14.45 10.84 7.45
N VAL A 343 15.25 10.55 6.43
CA VAL A 343 16.28 9.48 6.44
C VAL A 343 17.59 10.03 5.93
N LYS A 344 18.67 9.74 6.65
CA LYS A 344 20.03 10.10 6.21
C LYS A 344 20.51 9.11 5.17
N VAL A 345 20.77 9.58 3.95
CA VAL A 345 21.23 8.78 2.80
C VAL A 345 22.50 9.32 2.15
N PHE A 346 22.95 10.50 2.57
CA PHE A 346 24.22 11.11 2.17
C PHE A 346 25.07 11.39 3.41
N GLU A 347 26.36 11.19 3.29
CA GLU A 347 27.34 11.57 4.31
C GLU A 347 27.63 13.08 4.31
#